data_9d9a2e82cf71ba162836ede602e0db9c
#
_entry.id   9d9a2e82cf71ba162836ede602e0db9c
#
_cell.length_a   1.000
_cell.length_b   1.000
_cell.length_c   1.000
_cell.angle_alpha   90.00
_cell.angle_beta   90.00
_cell.angle_gamma   90.00
#
_symmetry.space_group_name_H-M   'P 1'
#
loop_
_entity.id
_entity.type
_entity.pdbx_description
1 polymer ?
#
loop_
_entity_poly.entity_id
_entity_poly.type
_entity_poly.pdbx_seq_one_letter_code
_entity_poly.pdbx_strand_id
1 'polypeptide(L)'
;MPRALALLLITYATTMVAQPNHEEIYTLYRNSAVDEAFRIHVATFDVDDGPKTHLRNMTNCMVVQKLFQDQPHETNKFWCEKGPFRSMVKHK
;
A
#
# COMPACT_ATOMS: atom_id res chain seq x y z
N MET A 1 6.19 -19.36 -49.57
CA MET A 1 6.14 -19.12 -49.25
C MET A 1 5.75 -18.58 -48.27
N PRO A 2 5.66 -18.49 -47.85
CA PRO A 2 5.36 -17.98 -47.05
C PRO A 2 5.43 -17.46 -46.01
N ARG A 3 5.43 -17.30 -45.74
CA ARG A 3 5.58 -16.90 -44.91
C ARG A 3 5.14 -16.16 -44.15
N ALA A 4 4.88 -15.89 -43.97
CA ALA A 4 4.51 -15.19 -43.34
C ALA A 4 4.09 -15.11 -42.28
N LEU A 5 3.91 -15.39 -41.97
CA LEU A 5 3.48 -15.34 -41.07
C LEU A 5 3.63 -15.04 -39.94
N ALA A 6 3.85 -15.06 -39.70
CA ALA A 6 4.07 -14.97 -38.71
C ALA A 6 4.09 -14.05 -37.98
N LEU A 7 4.06 -13.72 -37.99
CA LEU A 7 4.21 -13.02 -37.33
C LEU A 7 3.64 -12.44 -36.48
N LEU A 8 3.28 -12.43 -36.38
CA LEU A 8 2.75 -11.95 -35.70
C LEU A 8 2.50 -11.86 -34.60
N LEU A 9 2.40 -12.03 -34.39
CA LEU A 9 2.11 -12.06 -33.47
C LEU A 9 2.35 -11.56 -32.46
N ILE A 10 2.53 -11.40 -32.25
CA ILE A 10 2.88 -11.05 -31.35
C ILE A 10 2.52 -10.21 -30.67
N THR A 11 2.33 -9.84 -30.47
CA THR A 11 2.13 -9.06 -29.94
C THR A 11 1.60 -8.70 -28.95
N TYR A 12 1.35 -8.75 -28.41
CA TYR A 12 0.85 -8.42 -27.49
C TYR A 12 1.08 -8.17 -26.46
N ALA A 13 1.12 -8.02 -26.27
CA ALA A 13 1.48 -7.64 -25.51
C ALA A 13 0.91 -7.05 -24.59
N THR A 14 0.82 -6.95 -24.01
CA THR A 14 0.22 -6.63 -23.15
C THR A 14 0.72 -5.98 -22.16
N THR A 15 0.41 -5.17 -21.89
CA THR A 15 0.89 -4.45 -21.03
C THR A 15 0.09 -4.49 -19.95
N MET A 16 0.30 -5.00 -19.04
CA MET A 16 -0.39 -4.96 -17.98
C MET A 16 0.15 -4.00 -17.10
N VAL A 17 -0.60 -3.26 -16.46
CA VAL A 17 -0.15 -2.37 -15.50
C VAL A 17 0.12 -3.14 -14.30
N ALA A 18 1.28 -3.19 -13.86
CA ALA A 18 1.63 -3.96 -12.72
C ALA A 18 1.15 -3.30 -11.47
N GLN A 19 0.62 -4.06 -10.56
CA GLN A 19 0.27 -3.55 -9.27
C GLN A 19 1.45 -3.67 -8.35
N PRO A 20 1.63 -2.78 -7.40
CA PRO A 20 2.68 -2.95 -6.41
C PRO A 20 2.42 -4.24 -5.67
N ASN A 21 3.46 -4.99 -5.39
CA ASN A 21 3.22 -6.20 -4.62
C ASN A 21 3.01 -5.81 -3.17
N HIS A 22 2.57 -6.77 -2.39
CA HIS A 22 2.14 -6.47 -1.04
C HIS A 22 3.23 -5.86 -0.19
N GLU A 23 4.48 -6.18 -0.47
CA GLU A 23 5.55 -5.64 0.35
C GLU A 23 5.87 -4.20 0.03
N GLU A 24 5.30 -3.70 -1.05
CA GLU A 24 5.53 -2.32 -1.45
C GLU A 24 4.38 -1.41 -1.05
N ILE A 25 3.31 -1.96 -0.53
CA ILE A 25 2.16 -1.20 -0.09
C ILE A 25 2.31 -0.94 1.39
N TYR A 26 1.90 0.22 1.84
CA TYR A 26 1.90 0.53 3.26
C TYR A 26 0.53 1.01 3.67
N THR A 27 0.11 0.62 4.84
CA THR A 27 -1.19 1.02 5.37
C THR A 27 -1.00 1.71 6.71
N LEU A 28 -1.69 2.81 6.88
CA LEU A 28 -1.65 3.56 8.13
C LEU A 28 -2.84 3.17 8.97
N TYR A 29 -2.58 2.84 10.20
CA TYR A 29 -3.61 2.43 11.15
C TYR A 29 -3.58 3.32 12.37
N ARG A 30 -4.67 3.31 13.11
CA ARG A 30 -4.65 3.84 14.46
C ARG A 30 -5.35 2.85 15.38
N ASN A 31 -5.17 3.00 16.65
CA ASN A 31 -5.85 2.13 17.59
C ASN A 31 -7.32 2.51 17.67
N SER A 32 -8.13 1.57 18.08
CA SER A 32 -9.54 1.83 18.30
C SER A 32 -9.73 2.43 19.68
N ALA A 33 -10.61 3.40 19.76
CA ALA A 33 -10.93 3.96 21.07
C ALA A 33 -11.71 2.98 21.93
N VAL A 34 -12.33 2.00 21.29
CA VAL A 34 -13.13 1.06 22.03
C VAL A 34 -12.30 -0.11 22.51
N ASP A 35 -11.38 -0.58 21.68
CA ASP A 35 -10.60 -1.76 22.03
C ASP A 35 -9.25 -1.63 21.34
N GLU A 36 -8.21 -1.50 22.15
CA GLU A 36 -6.88 -1.30 21.59
C GLU A 36 -6.39 -2.46 20.76
N ALA A 37 -7.00 -3.63 20.90
CA ALA A 37 -6.61 -4.76 20.08
C ALA A 37 -7.04 -4.59 18.62
N PHE A 38 -7.99 -3.69 18.37
CA PHE A 38 -8.47 -3.50 17.01
C PHE A 38 -7.68 -2.39 16.36
N ARG A 39 -7.44 -2.52 15.08
CA ARG A 39 -6.79 -1.46 14.35
C ARG A 39 -7.80 -0.86 13.39
N ILE A 40 -7.75 0.42 13.27
CA ILE A 40 -8.67 1.17 12.41
C ILE A 40 -7.89 1.61 11.21
N HIS A 41 -8.40 1.33 10.03
CA HIS A 41 -7.74 1.72 8.78
C HIS A 41 -7.86 3.24 8.60
N VAL A 42 -6.75 3.89 8.38
CA VAL A 42 -6.74 5.32 8.13
C VAL A 42 -6.47 5.60 6.67
N ALA A 43 -5.49 4.98 6.08
CA ALA A 43 -5.12 5.23 4.69
C ALA A 43 -4.26 4.12 4.17
N THR A 44 -4.29 3.92 2.86
CA THR A 44 -3.44 2.96 2.19
C THR A 44 -2.60 3.70 1.14
N PHE A 45 -1.33 3.40 1.10
CA PHE A 45 -0.40 4.02 0.18
C PHE A 45 0.09 2.95 -0.79
N ASP A 46 -0.42 3.00 -2.00
CA ASP A 46 -0.18 1.93 -2.96
C ASP A 46 0.15 2.46 -4.34
N VAL A 47 0.80 3.62 -4.43
CA VAL A 47 1.18 4.10 -5.75
C VAL A 47 2.23 3.20 -6.34
N ASP A 48 2.25 3.13 -7.65
CA ASP A 48 3.27 2.36 -8.35
C ASP A 48 4.24 3.37 -8.94
N ASP A 49 5.44 3.39 -8.42
CA ASP A 49 6.47 4.34 -8.82
C ASP A 49 7.71 3.59 -9.29
N GLY A 50 7.51 2.46 -9.95
CA GLY A 50 8.60 1.67 -10.47
C GLY A 50 9.54 1.22 -9.38
N PRO A 51 10.83 1.36 -9.59
CA PRO A 51 11.78 0.88 -8.59
C PRO A 51 11.72 1.62 -7.27
N LYS A 52 11.04 2.77 -7.23
CA LYS A 52 10.96 3.54 -6.01
C LYS A 52 9.67 3.32 -5.26
N THR A 53 8.86 2.36 -5.68
CA THR A 53 7.53 2.15 -5.13
C THR A 53 7.58 1.93 -3.62
N HIS A 54 8.45 1.04 -3.16
CA HIS A 54 8.54 0.74 -1.74
C HIS A 54 8.87 1.99 -0.95
N LEU A 55 9.88 2.72 -1.39
CA LEU A 55 10.33 3.89 -0.66
C LEU A 55 9.26 4.97 -0.65
N ARG A 56 8.59 5.14 -1.79
CA ARG A 56 7.57 6.16 -1.88
C ARG A 56 6.41 5.88 -0.95
N ASN A 57 5.92 4.66 -0.95
CA ASN A 57 4.78 4.32 -0.13
C ASN A 57 5.14 4.35 1.36
N MET A 58 6.33 3.89 1.70
CA MET A 58 6.77 3.94 3.07
C MET A 58 6.89 5.39 3.55
N THR A 59 7.53 6.23 2.75
CA THR A 59 7.74 7.62 3.13
C THR A 59 6.42 8.35 3.27
N ASN A 60 5.52 8.16 2.33
CA ASN A 60 4.23 8.82 2.40
C ASN A 60 3.46 8.40 3.64
N CYS A 61 3.50 7.12 3.96
CA CYS A 61 2.81 6.64 5.14
C CYS A 61 3.39 7.28 6.40
N MET A 62 4.72 7.36 6.47
CA MET A 62 5.36 7.88 7.67
C MET A 62 5.14 9.37 7.83
N VAL A 63 5.09 10.12 6.73
CA VAL A 63 4.81 11.54 6.81
C VAL A 63 3.39 11.77 7.31
N VAL A 64 2.44 11.03 6.78
CA VAL A 64 1.05 11.20 7.20
C VAL A 64 0.86 10.73 8.63
N GLN A 65 1.55 9.65 9.00
CA GLN A 65 1.49 9.16 10.36
C GLN A 65 1.93 10.24 11.34
N LYS A 66 3.02 10.93 11.01
CA LYS A 66 3.51 11.95 11.90
C LYS A 66 2.55 13.15 11.96
N LEU A 67 1.99 13.52 10.83
CA LEU A 67 1.05 14.63 10.82
C LEU A 67 -0.16 14.34 11.71
N PHE A 68 -0.68 13.12 11.65
CA PHE A 68 -1.82 12.78 12.48
C PHE A 68 -1.41 12.68 13.95
N GLN A 69 -0.25 12.09 14.20
CA GLN A 69 0.18 11.89 15.58
C GLN A 69 0.45 13.21 16.28
N ASP A 70 0.89 14.22 15.54
CA ASP A 70 1.27 15.50 16.13
C ASP A 70 0.10 16.47 16.25
N GLN A 71 -1.11 16.05 15.94
CA GLN A 71 -2.25 16.95 16.10
C GLN A 71 -2.45 17.29 17.57
N PRO A 72 -2.89 18.51 17.85
CA PRO A 72 -3.11 18.89 19.24
C PRO A 72 -4.13 17.99 19.90
N HIS A 73 -3.84 17.58 21.10
CA HIS A 73 -4.76 16.74 21.89
C HIS A 73 -5.01 15.37 21.31
N GLU A 74 -4.13 14.91 20.42
CA GLU A 74 -4.31 13.61 19.84
C GLU A 74 -3.92 12.54 20.86
N THR A 75 -4.84 11.64 21.18
CA THR A 75 -4.57 10.57 22.12
C THR A 75 -4.46 9.21 21.46
N ASN A 76 -4.81 9.10 20.19
CA ASN A 76 -4.67 7.83 19.50
C ASN A 76 -3.23 7.63 19.05
N LYS A 77 -2.87 6.39 18.83
CA LYS A 77 -1.57 6.08 18.28
C LYS A 77 -1.74 5.70 16.84
N PHE A 78 -0.87 6.22 16.01
CA PHE A 78 -0.90 5.94 14.58
C PHE A 78 0.39 5.23 14.20
N TRP A 79 0.29 4.26 13.31
CA TRP A 79 1.49 3.52 12.88
C TRP A 79 1.29 2.98 11.48
N CYS A 80 2.41 2.71 10.78
CA CYS A 80 2.42 2.16 9.43
C CYS A 80 2.79 0.70 9.48
N GLU A 81 2.15 -0.10 8.64
CA GLU A 81 2.52 -1.50 8.48
C GLU A 81 2.68 -1.79 7.01
N LYS A 82 3.64 -2.63 6.67
CA LYS A 82 3.76 -3.09 5.30
C LYS A 82 2.55 -3.92 4.95
N GLY A 83 2.11 -3.79 3.74
CA GLY A 83 1.02 -4.60 3.24
C GLY A 83 -0.26 -3.82 3.09
N PRO A 84 -1.20 -4.38 2.38
CA PRO A 84 -2.49 -3.75 2.20
C PRO A 84 -3.30 -3.82 3.49
N PHE A 85 -4.40 -3.10 3.50
CA PHE A 85 -5.27 -3.14 4.67
C PHE A 85 -5.73 -4.55 4.97
N ARG A 86 -5.64 -4.94 6.22
CA ARG A 86 -6.22 -6.18 6.69
C ARG A 86 -7.11 -5.85 7.82
N SER A 87 -8.30 -6.38 7.76
CA SER A 87 -9.24 -6.08 8.78
C SER A 87 -8.65 -6.60 10.06
N MET A 88 -8.99 -6.04 11.07
CA MET A 88 -8.50 -6.25 12.20
C MET A 88 -8.67 -7.40 12.85
N VAL A 89 -8.08 -7.87 13.49
CA VAL A 89 -8.22 -8.89 14.08
C VAL A 89 -7.27 -8.96 15.02
N LYS A 90 -7.37 -9.24 15.95
CA LYS A 90 -6.55 -9.16 16.86
C LYS A 90 -5.72 -10.19 16.93
N HIS A 91 -5.04 -10.41 17.22
CA HIS A 91 -4.25 -11.40 17.22
C HIS A 91 -3.54 -11.59 18.29
N LYS A 92 -3.33 -12.12 18.61
CA LYS A 92 -2.81 -12.50 19.48
C LYS A 92 -2.15 -12.48 19.76
#